data_d37f9f27698887b51816ad4d0f7a20d4
#
_entry.id   d37f9f27698887b51816ad4d0f7a20d4
#
_cell.length_a   1.000
_cell.length_b   1.000
_cell.length_c   1.000
_cell.angle_alpha   90.00
_cell.angle_beta   90.00
_cell.angle_gamma   90.00
#
_symmetry.space_group_name_H-M   'P 1'
#
loop_
_entity.id
_entity.type
_entity.pdbx_description
1 polymer ?
#
loop_
_entity_poly.entity_id
_entity_poly.type
_entity_poly.pdbx_seq_one_letter_code
_entity_poly.pdbx_strand_id
1 'polypeptide(L)'
;MPIKKDSLAPEDLILKLNDNTKKINISKYEDFLYALSGEWEFQKEATRNIIRYFMSNDYLNSKQLLDENYKNNLAMKNFAEKDFFLKNIPFPLKKACTIDLATGTGKSWVMYAVARVMLTEGLVDQVLVLCPSKTIKYELNKKFTRFNENSILTDSLPKDSIVPGIINADETIENGDMY
;
A
#
# COMPACT_ATOMS: atom_id res chain seq x y z
N MET A 1 -24.97 24.45 -8.80
CA MET A 1 -23.94 25.49 -8.73
C MET A 1 -22.59 24.78 -8.85
N PRO A 2 -21.66 25.23 -9.68
CA PRO A 2 -20.31 24.65 -9.68
C PRO A 2 -19.63 25.00 -8.35
N ILE A 3 -19.06 23.98 -7.69
CA ILE A 3 -18.26 24.16 -6.50
C ILE A 3 -17.03 24.96 -6.92
N LYS A 4 -16.73 26.08 -6.23
CA LYS A 4 -15.51 26.84 -6.51
C LYS A 4 -14.30 25.92 -6.22
N LYS A 5 -13.28 25.90 -7.10
CA LYS A 5 -12.05 25.12 -6.93
C LYS A 5 -11.39 25.33 -5.57
N ASP A 6 -11.51 26.53 -5.02
CA ASP A 6 -10.94 26.95 -3.73
C ASP A 6 -11.67 26.36 -2.49
N SER A 7 -12.79 25.64 -2.69
CA SER A 7 -13.58 25.03 -1.60
C SER A 7 -13.46 23.51 -1.53
N LEU A 8 -12.65 22.87 -2.40
CA LEU A 8 -12.43 21.43 -2.40
C LEU A 8 -11.34 21.07 -1.42
N ALA A 9 -11.66 20.17 -0.50
CA ALA A 9 -10.65 19.57 0.36
C ALA A 9 -9.86 18.47 -0.42
N PRO A 10 -8.58 18.25 -0.13
CA PRO A 10 -7.81 17.16 -0.75
C PRO A 10 -8.51 15.80 -0.65
N GLU A 11 -9.22 15.56 0.44
CA GLU A 11 -9.98 14.34 0.72
C GLU A 11 -11.10 14.08 -0.30
N ASP A 12 -11.63 15.13 -0.93
CA ASP A 12 -12.67 15.03 -1.95
C ASP A 12 -12.15 14.38 -3.24
N LEU A 13 -10.83 14.39 -3.45
CA LEU A 13 -10.16 13.86 -4.63
C LEU A 13 -9.51 12.49 -4.39
N ILE A 14 -9.60 11.95 -3.18
CA ILE A 14 -9.09 10.61 -2.87
C ILE A 14 -9.96 9.54 -3.51
N LEU A 15 -9.32 8.59 -4.20
CA LEU A 15 -10.01 7.43 -4.75
C LEU A 15 -10.46 6.48 -3.63
N LYS A 16 -11.75 6.15 -3.62
CA LYS A 16 -12.37 5.29 -2.62
C LYS A 16 -12.66 3.92 -3.18
N LEU A 17 -12.41 2.89 -2.39
CA LEU A 17 -12.81 1.53 -2.71
C LEU A 17 -14.32 1.38 -2.55
N ASN A 18 -14.95 0.55 -3.39
CA ASN A 18 -16.36 0.24 -3.27
C ASN A 18 -16.65 -0.63 -2.03
N ASP A 19 -17.94 -0.76 -1.71
CA ASP A 19 -18.37 -1.49 -0.51
C ASP A 19 -18.11 -3.00 -0.59
N ASN A 20 -18.08 -3.60 -1.80
CA ASN A 20 -17.73 -5.01 -1.94
C ASN A 20 -16.26 -5.24 -1.63
N THR A 21 -15.38 -4.41 -2.16
CA THR A 21 -13.93 -4.44 -1.85
C THR A 21 -13.68 -4.31 -0.34
N LYS A 22 -14.44 -3.43 0.34
CA LYS A 22 -14.33 -3.25 1.80
C LYS A 22 -14.74 -4.48 2.61
N LYS A 23 -15.58 -5.37 2.06
CA LYS A 23 -16.00 -6.63 2.69
C LYS A 23 -14.93 -7.72 2.64
N ILE A 24 -13.87 -7.57 1.86
CA ILE A 24 -12.77 -8.55 1.83
C ILE A 24 -12.23 -8.72 3.26
N ASN A 25 -12.32 -9.97 3.73
CA ASN A 25 -11.93 -10.30 5.09
C ASN A 25 -10.42 -10.45 5.21
N ILE A 26 -9.82 -9.57 6.00
CA ILE A 26 -8.39 -9.60 6.36
C ILE A 26 -8.18 -9.73 7.87
N SER A 27 -9.23 -10.18 8.60
CA SER A 27 -9.21 -10.26 10.07
C SER A 27 -8.09 -11.12 10.63
N LYS A 28 -7.61 -12.12 9.88
CA LYS A 28 -6.46 -12.95 10.29
C LYS A 28 -5.15 -12.18 10.46
N TYR A 29 -5.09 -10.92 10.02
CA TYR A 29 -3.93 -10.04 10.16
C TYR A 29 -4.11 -8.95 11.21
N GLU A 30 -5.27 -8.86 11.87
CA GLU A 30 -5.53 -7.76 12.82
C GLU A 30 -4.56 -7.77 14.00
N ASP A 31 -4.25 -8.92 14.55
CA ASP A 31 -3.28 -9.06 15.65
C ASP A 31 -1.89 -8.58 15.21
N PHE A 32 -1.47 -8.92 14.00
CA PHE A 32 -0.22 -8.45 13.42
C PHE A 32 -0.22 -6.93 13.18
N LEU A 33 -1.30 -6.39 12.62
CA LEU A 33 -1.42 -4.95 12.40
C LEU A 33 -1.40 -4.19 13.73
N TYR A 34 -2.03 -4.73 14.75
CA TYR A 34 -2.02 -4.14 16.09
C TYR A 34 -0.62 -4.23 16.72
N ALA A 35 0.03 -5.38 16.66
CA ALA A 35 1.39 -5.58 17.19
C ALA A 35 2.40 -4.64 16.51
N LEU A 36 2.24 -4.37 15.21
CA LEU A 36 3.12 -3.51 14.44
C LEU A 36 2.85 -2.02 14.66
N SER A 37 1.58 -1.61 14.70
CA SER A 37 1.17 -0.19 14.67
C SER A 37 0.58 0.32 15.99
N GLY A 38 0.33 -0.57 16.97
CA GLY A 38 -0.30 -0.19 18.25
C GLY A 38 -1.63 0.51 18.04
N GLU A 39 -1.81 1.65 18.69
CA GLU A 39 -3.03 2.46 18.65
C GLU A 39 -3.16 3.34 17.37
N TRP A 40 -2.22 3.30 16.46
CA TRP A 40 -2.21 4.17 15.29
C TRP A 40 -3.14 3.63 14.21
N GLU A 41 -4.43 3.90 14.36
CA GLU A 41 -5.48 3.37 13.50
C GLU A 41 -5.33 3.76 12.03
N PHE A 42 -4.86 4.97 11.74
CA PHE A 42 -4.64 5.41 10.36
C PHE A 42 -3.62 4.55 9.58
N GLN A 43 -2.60 3.97 10.27
CA GLN A 43 -1.65 3.06 9.64
C GLN A 43 -2.31 1.71 9.33
N LYS A 44 -3.09 1.19 10.25
CA LYS A 44 -3.85 -0.06 10.07
C LYS A 44 -4.87 0.10 8.95
N GLU A 45 -5.59 1.21 8.91
CA GLU A 45 -6.56 1.49 7.87
C GLU A 45 -5.90 1.65 6.49
N ALA A 46 -4.79 2.38 6.39
CA ALA A 46 -4.02 2.49 5.17
C ALA A 46 -3.59 1.10 4.66
N THR A 47 -3.05 0.26 5.55
CA THR A 47 -2.65 -1.10 5.23
C THR A 47 -3.83 -1.94 4.77
N ARG A 48 -4.96 -1.92 5.49
CA ARG A 48 -6.18 -2.66 5.12
C ARG A 48 -6.69 -2.26 3.74
N ASN A 49 -6.73 -0.97 3.44
CA ASN A 49 -7.23 -0.47 2.16
C ASN A 49 -6.32 -0.90 1.00
N ILE A 50 -5.00 -0.86 1.17
CA ILE A 50 -4.06 -1.34 0.16
C ILE A 50 -4.25 -2.83 -0.08
N ILE A 51 -4.26 -3.64 0.97
CA ILE A 51 -4.40 -5.09 0.87
C ILE A 51 -5.73 -5.43 0.17
N ARG A 52 -6.84 -4.84 0.60
CA ARG A 52 -8.15 -5.04 -0.01
C ARG A 52 -8.17 -4.68 -1.49
N TYR A 53 -7.55 -3.55 -1.85
CA TYR A 53 -7.45 -3.15 -3.26
C TYR A 53 -6.69 -4.18 -4.11
N PHE A 54 -5.56 -4.68 -3.62
CA PHE A 54 -4.76 -5.66 -4.36
C PHE A 54 -5.40 -7.05 -4.37
N MET A 55 -6.06 -7.48 -3.30
CA MET A 55 -6.79 -8.76 -3.22
C MET A 55 -8.09 -8.74 -4.03
N SER A 56 -8.70 -7.58 -4.24
CA SER A 56 -9.98 -7.47 -4.93
C SER A 56 -9.89 -7.84 -6.40
N ASN A 57 -10.91 -8.57 -6.88
CA ASN A 57 -11.17 -8.77 -8.29
C ASN A 57 -12.07 -7.68 -8.90
N ASP A 58 -12.54 -6.72 -8.09
CA ASP A 58 -13.41 -5.64 -8.56
C ASP A 58 -12.69 -4.67 -9.49
N TYR A 59 -11.37 -4.55 -9.32
CA TYR A 59 -10.51 -3.68 -10.13
C TYR A 59 -9.33 -4.46 -10.69
N LEU A 60 -9.20 -4.48 -12.03
CA LEU A 60 -8.02 -5.05 -12.71
C LEU A 60 -6.86 -4.06 -12.74
N ASN A 61 -7.14 -2.77 -12.62
CA ASN A 61 -6.14 -1.69 -12.72
C ASN A 61 -6.65 -0.38 -12.10
N SER A 62 -5.73 0.58 -11.96
CA SER A 62 -6.02 1.90 -11.39
C SER A 62 -6.99 2.72 -12.23
N LYS A 63 -7.03 2.51 -13.55
CA LYS A 63 -7.98 3.18 -14.43
C LYS A 63 -9.43 2.81 -14.09
N GLN A 64 -9.71 1.53 -13.83
CA GLN A 64 -11.06 1.10 -13.46
C GLN A 64 -11.51 1.70 -12.13
N LEU A 65 -10.63 1.76 -11.14
CA LEU A 65 -10.91 2.43 -9.87
C LEU A 65 -11.20 3.93 -10.09
N LEU A 66 -10.41 4.60 -10.93
CA LEU A 66 -10.66 6.00 -11.31
C LEU A 66 -12.00 6.15 -12.02
N ASP A 67 -12.29 5.30 -13.00
CA ASP A 67 -13.54 5.38 -13.80
C ASP A 67 -14.78 5.28 -12.90
N GLU A 68 -14.77 4.40 -11.91
CA GLU A 68 -15.84 4.27 -10.92
C GLU A 68 -15.93 5.51 -10.02
N ASN A 69 -14.81 5.94 -9.47
CA ASN A 69 -14.78 7.12 -8.60
C ASN A 69 -15.22 8.38 -9.35
N TYR A 70 -14.71 8.60 -10.56
CA TYR A 70 -15.11 9.75 -11.37
C TYR A 70 -16.61 9.74 -11.69
N LYS A 71 -17.20 8.57 -11.93
CA LYS A 71 -18.64 8.41 -12.17
C LYS A 71 -19.47 8.83 -10.96
N ASN A 72 -19.01 8.51 -9.75
CA ASN A 72 -19.78 8.64 -8.52
C ASN A 72 -19.41 9.87 -7.67
N ASN A 73 -18.26 10.52 -7.94
CA ASN A 73 -17.77 11.66 -7.16
C ASN A 73 -17.98 12.98 -7.92
N LEU A 74 -18.94 13.78 -7.45
CA LEU A 74 -19.25 15.09 -8.03
C LEU A 74 -18.09 16.08 -7.87
N ALA A 75 -17.33 16.01 -6.77
CA ALA A 75 -16.19 16.88 -6.54
C ALA A 75 -15.11 16.67 -7.63
N MET A 76 -14.81 15.44 -8.00
CA MET A 76 -13.88 15.13 -9.09
C MET A 76 -14.36 15.73 -10.42
N LYS A 77 -15.65 15.57 -10.75
CA LYS A 77 -16.22 16.13 -12.00
C LYS A 77 -16.17 17.67 -12.04
N ASN A 78 -16.37 18.30 -10.90
CA ASN A 78 -16.30 19.75 -10.79
C ASN A 78 -14.86 20.29 -10.80
N PHE A 79 -13.89 19.45 -10.37
CA PHE A 79 -12.49 19.83 -10.35
C PHE A 79 -11.86 19.84 -11.75
N ALA A 80 -12.00 18.73 -12.50
CA ALA A 80 -11.40 18.57 -13.81
C ALA A 80 -12.09 17.49 -14.63
N GLU A 81 -11.86 17.50 -15.95
CA GLU A 81 -12.25 16.41 -16.84
C GLU A 81 -11.51 15.11 -16.51
N LYS A 82 -12.13 13.97 -16.85
CA LYS A 82 -11.57 12.64 -16.55
C LYS A 82 -10.15 12.43 -17.09
N ASP A 83 -9.86 12.99 -18.27
CA ASP A 83 -8.54 12.88 -18.92
C ASP A 83 -7.43 13.55 -18.11
N PHE A 84 -7.75 14.59 -17.33
CA PHE A 84 -6.80 15.18 -16.40
C PHE A 84 -6.34 14.16 -15.37
N PHE A 85 -7.26 13.43 -14.74
CA PHE A 85 -6.93 12.41 -13.75
C PHE A 85 -6.17 11.25 -14.38
N LEU A 86 -6.59 10.77 -15.57
CA LEU A 86 -5.91 9.67 -16.28
C LEU A 86 -4.45 9.97 -16.59
N LYS A 87 -4.14 11.22 -16.97
CA LYS A 87 -2.76 11.66 -17.25
C LYS A 87 -1.88 11.73 -15.99
N ASN A 88 -2.50 11.90 -14.83
CA ASN A 88 -1.80 12.06 -13.55
C ASN A 88 -1.75 10.78 -12.71
N ILE A 89 -2.46 9.71 -13.10
CA ILE A 89 -2.34 8.41 -12.44
C ILE A 89 -1.11 7.68 -12.97
N PRO A 90 -0.14 7.35 -12.11
CA PRO A 90 0.96 6.48 -12.52
C PRO A 90 0.42 5.07 -12.81
N PHE A 91 0.89 4.48 -13.91
CA PHE A 91 0.55 3.11 -14.30
C PHE A 91 -0.96 2.81 -14.39
N PRO A 92 -1.75 3.53 -15.20
CA PRO A 92 -3.21 3.39 -15.22
C PRO A 92 -3.70 1.98 -15.58
N LEU A 93 -2.89 1.20 -16.33
CA LEU A 93 -3.21 -0.19 -16.74
C LEU A 93 -2.69 -1.25 -15.76
N LYS A 94 -2.13 -0.85 -14.63
CA LYS A 94 -1.70 -1.73 -13.53
C LYS A 94 -2.43 -1.37 -12.24
N LYS A 95 -2.46 -2.29 -11.28
CA LYS A 95 -2.83 -1.91 -9.91
C LYS A 95 -1.70 -1.08 -9.32
N ALA A 96 -1.98 0.15 -8.98
CA ALA A 96 -1.05 1.07 -8.34
C ALA A 96 -1.80 1.97 -7.37
N CYS A 97 -1.18 2.35 -6.27
CA CYS A 97 -1.73 3.31 -5.33
C CYS A 97 -0.62 4.18 -4.74
N THR A 98 -0.98 5.35 -4.31
CA THR A 98 -0.13 6.25 -3.53
C THR A 98 -0.71 6.37 -2.14
N ILE A 99 0.16 6.35 -1.13
CA ILE A 99 -0.20 6.58 0.26
C ILE A 99 0.47 7.87 0.69
N ASP A 100 -0.35 8.82 1.07
CA ASP A 100 0.15 10.06 1.66
C ASP A 100 0.02 9.98 3.19
N LEU A 101 1.15 9.92 3.85
CA LEU A 101 1.27 9.94 5.30
C LEU A 101 2.32 10.99 5.68
N ALA A 102 2.06 11.77 6.71
CA ALA A 102 2.99 12.78 7.19
C ALA A 102 4.37 12.20 7.54
N THR A 103 5.39 13.02 7.57
CA THR A 103 6.73 12.60 8.00
C THR A 103 6.70 12.18 9.47
N GLY A 104 7.37 11.09 9.81
CA GLY A 104 7.40 10.54 11.18
C GLY A 104 6.21 9.65 11.55
N THR A 105 5.20 9.51 10.71
CA THR A 105 3.99 8.71 10.99
C THR A 105 4.13 7.20 10.70
N GLY A 106 5.34 6.70 10.48
CA GLY A 106 5.59 5.26 10.38
C GLY A 106 5.30 4.65 9.00
N LYS A 107 5.52 5.38 7.90
CA LYS A 107 5.39 4.84 6.52
C LYS A 107 6.05 3.48 6.32
N SER A 108 7.23 3.27 6.92
CA SER A 108 7.96 2.00 6.84
C SER A 108 7.22 0.82 7.48
N TRP A 109 6.35 1.08 8.44
CA TRP A 109 5.52 0.04 9.04
C TRP A 109 4.43 -0.41 8.09
N VAL A 110 3.76 0.56 7.44
CA VAL A 110 2.76 0.27 6.40
C VAL A 110 3.42 -0.50 5.23
N MET A 111 4.60 -0.07 4.77
CA MET A 111 5.34 -0.76 3.71
C MET A 111 5.65 -2.21 4.09
N TYR A 112 6.16 -2.43 5.30
CA TYR A 112 6.47 -3.78 5.80
C TYR A 112 5.21 -4.63 5.94
N ALA A 113 4.13 -4.09 6.51
CA ALA A 113 2.87 -4.80 6.68
C ALA A 113 2.27 -5.24 5.34
N VAL A 114 2.22 -4.34 4.37
CA VAL A 114 1.73 -4.65 3.02
C VAL A 114 2.57 -5.74 2.36
N ALA A 115 3.90 -5.60 2.40
CA ALA A 115 4.81 -6.59 1.82
C ALA A 115 4.60 -7.98 2.44
N ARG A 116 4.54 -8.07 3.77
CA ARG A 116 4.32 -9.33 4.49
C ARG A 116 3.00 -10.00 4.11
N VAL A 117 1.91 -9.24 4.10
CA VAL A 117 0.60 -9.78 3.76
C VAL A 117 0.53 -10.21 2.30
N MET A 118 1.05 -9.40 1.37
CA MET A 118 1.02 -9.75 -0.06
C MET A 118 1.82 -11.01 -0.38
N LEU A 119 2.97 -11.20 0.24
CA LEU A 119 3.78 -12.43 0.12
C LEU A 119 3.05 -13.63 0.73
N THR A 120 2.47 -13.49 1.93
CA THR A 120 1.74 -14.56 2.61
C THR A 120 0.49 -14.99 1.84
N GLU A 121 -0.23 -14.05 1.23
CA GLU A 121 -1.40 -14.35 0.38
C GLU A 121 -1.03 -14.88 -1.02
N GLY A 122 0.26 -14.95 -1.35
CA GLY A 122 0.69 -15.38 -2.69
C GLY A 122 0.27 -14.41 -3.80
N LEU A 123 0.02 -13.15 -3.46
CA LEU A 123 -0.31 -12.11 -4.44
C LEU A 123 0.91 -11.70 -5.25
N VAL A 124 2.08 -11.86 -4.67
CA VAL A 124 3.39 -11.61 -5.27
C VAL A 124 4.40 -12.62 -4.73
N ASP A 125 5.39 -12.98 -5.55
CA ASP A 125 6.50 -13.85 -5.15
C ASP A 125 7.66 -13.04 -4.57
N GLN A 126 7.78 -11.76 -4.95
CA GLN A 126 8.85 -10.88 -4.54
C GLN A 126 8.35 -9.45 -4.37
N VAL A 127 9.01 -8.69 -3.50
CA VAL A 127 8.74 -7.27 -3.26
C VAL A 127 10.02 -6.48 -3.46
N LEU A 128 9.98 -5.53 -4.39
CA LEU A 128 11.08 -4.59 -4.63
C LEU A 128 10.81 -3.26 -3.90
N VAL A 129 11.73 -2.86 -3.02
CA VAL A 129 11.67 -1.58 -2.32
C VAL A 129 12.70 -0.62 -2.92
N LEU A 130 12.21 0.44 -3.55
CA LEU A 130 13.07 1.48 -4.12
C LEU A 130 13.23 2.65 -3.13
N CYS A 131 14.44 3.06 -2.90
CA CYS A 131 14.79 4.13 -1.96
C CYS A 131 15.52 5.27 -2.67
N PRO A 132 15.24 6.53 -2.34
CA PRO A 132 15.85 7.69 -3.00
C PRO A 132 17.32 7.92 -2.63
N SER A 133 17.81 7.28 -1.55
CA SER A 133 19.21 7.39 -1.12
C SER A 133 19.71 6.13 -0.42
N LYS A 134 21.04 5.97 -0.40
CA LYS A 134 21.71 4.87 0.31
C LYS A 134 21.44 4.90 1.81
N THR A 135 21.34 6.07 2.41
CA THR A 135 21.00 6.20 3.84
C THR A 135 19.63 5.65 4.15
N ILE A 136 18.61 6.03 3.37
CA ILE A 136 17.23 5.53 3.55
C ILE A 136 17.17 4.02 3.30
N LYS A 137 17.89 3.51 2.28
CA LYS A 137 18.01 2.08 2.00
C LYS A 137 18.54 1.34 3.23
N TYR A 138 19.66 1.80 3.79
CA TYR A 138 20.28 1.18 4.97
C TYR A 138 19.33 1.16 6.18
N GLU A 139 18.69 2.28 6.48
CA GLU A 139 17.76 2.39 7.59
C GLU A 139 16.52 1.49 7.42
N LEU A 140 15.97 1.39 6.20
CA LEU A 140 14.83 0.50 5.92
C LEU A 140 15.22 -0.97 6.02
N ASN A 141 16.38 -1.35 5.46
CA ASN A 141 16.90 -2.72 5.58
C ASN A 141 17.02 -3.12 7.05
N LYS A 142 17.76 -2.33 7.85
CA LYS A 142 17.93 -2.56 9.28
C LYS A 142 16.59 -2.66 10.03
N LYS A 143 15.64 -1.82 9.66
CA LYS A 143 14.32 -1.81 10.29
C LYS A 143 13.51 -3.05 9.94
N PHE A 144 13.51 -3.47 8.68
CA PHE A 144 12.77 -4.65 8.22
C PHE A 144 13.39 -5.93 8.78
N THR A 145 14.72 -6.01 8.87
CA THR A 145 15.41 -7.11 9.56
C THR A 145 14.94 -7.23 11.01
N ARG A 146 14.93 -6.13 11.76
CA ARG A 146 14.43 -6.12 13.13
C ARG A 146 12.96 -6.55 13.25
N PHE A 147 12.13 -6.20 12.27
CA PHE A 147 10.73 -6.64 12.24
C PHE A 147 10.62 -8.14 12.00
N ASN A 148 11.45 -8.70 11.12
CA ASN A 148 11.49 -10.14 10.88
C ASN A 148 11.97 -10.93 12.11
N GLU A 149 12.88 -10.37 12.90
CA GLU A 149 13.45 -10.99 14.11
C GLU A 149 12.55 -10.80 15.35
N ASN A 150 11.52 -9.96 15.26
CA ASN A 150 10.63 -9.69 16.39
C ASN A 150 9.61 -10.81 16.55
N SER A 151 9.76 -11.61 17.62
CA SER A 151 8.87 -12.73 17.90
C SER A 151 7.40 -12.31 18.08
N ILE A 152 7.14 -11.17 18.72
CA ILE A 152 5.76 -10.66 18.89
C ILE A 152 5.09 -10.43 17.54
N LEU A 153 5.81 -9.84 16.58
CA LEU A 153 5.29 -9.63 15.24
C LEU A 153 5.12 -10.95 14.48
N THR A 154 6.08 -11.86 14.61
CA THR A 154 6.02 -13.16 13.93
C THR A 154 4.90 -14.03 14.48
N ASP A 155 4.73 -14.08 15.81
CA ASP A 155 3.71 -14.89 16.47
C ASP A 155 2.29 -14.34 16.27
N SER A 156 2.16 -13.05 15.94
CA SER A 156 0.87 -12.41 15.63
C SER A 156 0.38 -12.65 14.20
N LEU A 157 1.23 -13.20 13.34
CA LEU A 157 0.88 -13.57 11.98
C LEU A 157 0.20 -14.95 11.91
N PRO A 158 -0.59 -15.23 10.87
CA PRO A 158 -1.05 -16.59 10.59
C PRO A 158 0.11 -17.59 10.54
N LYS A 159 -0.11 -18.84 11.00
CA LYS A 159 0.94 -19.87 11.13
C LYS A 159 1.65 -20.24 9.83
N ASP A 160 0.98 -20.04 8.72
CA ASP A 160 1.48 -20.29 7.35
C ASP A 160 2.16 -19.07 6.73
N SER A 161 2.40 -18.02 7.51
CA SER A 161 2.96 -16.78 7.01
C SER A 161 4.43 -16.94 6.61
N ILE A 162 4.74 -16.40 5.43
CA ILE A 162 6.10 -16.38 4.88
C ILE A 162 6.94 -15.31 5.59
N VAL A 163 8.12 -15.68 6.08
CA VAL A 163 9.14 -14.71 6.53
C VAL A 163 10.05 -14.44 5.34
N PRO A 164 9.98 -13.23 4.72
CA PRO A 164 10.78 -12.93 3.54
C PRO A 164 12.26 -12.78 3.91
N GLY A 165 13.15 -13.34 3.10
CA GLY A 165 14.55 -12.94 3.10
C GLY A 165 14.70 -11.49 2.64
N ILE A 166 15.60 -10.75 3.24
CA ILE A 166 15.90 -9.37 2.87
C ILE A 166 17.24 -9.37 2.14
N ILE A 167 17.22 -9.02 0.85
CA ILE A 167 18.41 -9.04 -0.01
C ILE A 167 18.71 -7.60 -0.45
N ASN A 168 19.96 -7.18 -0.38
CA ASN A 168 20.41 -5.94 -0.96
C ASN A 168 20.87 -6.18 -2.40
N ALA A 169 20.42 -5.35 -3.35
CA ALA A 169 20.83 -5.47 -4.74
C ALA A 169 22.36 -5.42 -4.93
N ASP A 170 23.07 -4.67 -4.09
CA ASP A 170 24.53 -4.59 -4.12
C ASP A 170 25.21 -5.93 -3.77
N GLU A 171 24.62 -6.72 -2.86
CA GLU A 171 25.12 -8.04 -2.47
C GLU A 171 24.92 -9.09 -3.57
N THR A 172 23.80 -8.98 -4.32
CA THR A 172 23.48 -9.87 -5.42
C THR A 172 24.45 -9.68 -6.62
N ILE A 173 24.87 -8.45 -6.88
CA ILE A 173 25.82 -8.12 -7.95
C ILE A 173 27.22 -8.70 -7.66
N GLU A 174 27.65 -8.67 -6.39
CA GLU A 174 28.98 -9.20 -6.00
C GLU A 174 29.04 -10.73 -6.11
N ASN A 175 27.94 -11.44 -5.94
CA ASN A 175 27.86 -12.90 -5.97
C ASN A 175 27.53 -13.49 -7.36
N GLY A 176 27.32 -12.68 -8.37
CA GLY A 176 27.08 -13.13 -9.75
C GLY A 176 25.76 -13.84 -10.00
N ASP A 177 24.84 -13.81 -9.04
CA ASP A 177 23.51 -14.40 -9.18
C ASP A 177 22.59 -13.40 -9.91
N MET A 178 22.43 -13.58 -11.21
CA MET A 178 21.35 -12.93 -11.97
C MET A 178 20.06 -13.74 -11.75
N TYR A 179 19.06 -13.12 -11.20
CA TYR A 179 17.67 -13.61 -11.17
C TYR A 179 16.83 -12.90 -12.22
#